data_06151c0f56bc116b166ba122fe8913ec
#
_entry.id   06151c0f56bc116b166ba122fe8913ec
#
_cell.length_a   1.000
_cell.length_b   1.000
_cell.length_c   1.000
_cell.angle_alpha   90.00
_cell.angle_beta   90.00
_cell.angle_gamma   90.00
#
_symmetry.space_group_name_H-M   'P 1'
#
loop_
_entity.id
_entity.type
_entity.pdbx_description
1 polymer ?
#
loop_
_entity_poly.entity_id
_entity_poly.type
_entity_poly.pdbx_seq_one_letter_code
_entity_poly.pdbx_strand_id
1 'polypeptide(L)'
;MKVKELGHIVLYVSDLARSRRFYGETLGWREITPGEGIGFSAAAFSSGRTHHELLLIEVRGAAALPRGRRLGLYHFGLKIGETDDELREARDELAAAGVRIVGATDHGVTHSLYIEDPGGNEIELYIDVQPARWKEDPGVMFSDPVARPLRL
;
A
#
# COMPACT_ATOMS: atom_id res chain seq x y z
N MET A 1 0.63 -25.85 -12.62
CA MET A 1 1.13 -24.82 -11.70
C MET A 1 -0.08 -24.17 -11.05
N LYS A 2 -0.03 -23.85 -9.75
CA LYS A 2 -1.08 -23.07 -9.04
C LYS A 2 -0.41 -21.97 -8.23
N VAL A 3 -0.84 -20.73 -8.44
CA VAL A 3 -0.49 -19.62 -7.55
C VAL A 3 -1.11 -19.88 -6.18
N LYS A 4 -0.35 -19.70 -5.11
CA LYS A 4 -0.82 -19.89 -3.73
C LYS A 4 -1.23 -18.56 -3.10
N GLU A 5 -0.40 -17.53 -3.29
CA GLU A 5 -0.60 -16.21 -2.73
C GLU A 5 0.27 -15.18 -3.47
N LEU A 6 -0.02 -13.89 -3.29
CA LEU A 6 0.90 -12.82 -3.64
C LEU A 6 1.97 -12.75 -2.53
N GLY A 7 3.22 -13.08 -2.85
CA GLY A 7 4.33 -13.08 -1.90
C GLY A 7 4.81 -11.67 -1.57
N HIS A 8 5.27 -10.94 -2.58
CA HIS A 8 5.87 -9.62 -2.41
C HIS A 8 5.74 -8.76 -3.67
N ILE A 9 5.97 -7.46 -3.49
CA ILE A 9 6.12 -6.45 -4.55
C ILE A 9 7.54 -5.90 -4.46
N VAL A 10 8.18 -5.61 -5.61
CA VAL A 10 9.47 -4.92 -5.69
C VAL A 10 9.27 -3.60 -6.41
N LEU A 11 9.72 -2.50 -5.80
CA LEU A 11 9.66 -1.17 -6.38
C LEU A 11 11.07 -0.62 -6.59
N TYR A 12 11.31 -0.03 -7.76
CA TYR A 12 12.45 0.86 -7.95
C TYR A 12 12.15 2.23 -7.36
N VAL A 13 13.08 2.78 -6.59
CA VAL A 13 12.99 4.10 -5.98
C VAL A 13 14.20 4.95 -6.36
N SER A 14 13.99 6.25 -6.52
CA SER A 14 15.08 7.19 -6.84
C SER A 14 15.86 7.67 -5.62
N ASP A 15 15.25 7.58 -4.42
CA ASP A 15 15.79 7.98 -3.12
C ASP A 15 15.34 6.96 -2.08
N LEU A 16 16.25 6.05 -1.74
CA LEU A 16 15.98 4.99 -0.78
C LEU A 16 15.75 5.54 0.63
N ALA A 17 16.48 6.55 1.05
CA ALA A 17 16.36 7.12 2.39
C ALA A 17 14.98 7.78 2.58
N ARG A 18 14.49 8.50 1.57
CA ARG A 18 13.15 9.09 1.58
C ARG A 18 12.06 8.02 1.60
N SER A 19 12.22 6.99 0.79
CA SER A 19 11.25 5.88 0.71
C SER A 19 11.22 5.05 1.99
N ARG A 20 12.38 4.80 2.63
CA ARG A 20 12.46 4.12 3.94
C ARG A 20 11.70 4.87 5.03
N ARG A 21 11.89 6.21 5.10
CA ARG A 21 11.11 7.04 6.04
C ARG A 21 9.61 6.94 5.79
N PHE A 22 9.20 6.99 4.54
CA PHE A 22 7.78 6.89 4.19
C PHE A 22 7.18 5.55 4.60
N TYR A 23 7.74 4.43 4.17
CA TYR A 23 7.20 3.11 4.48
C TYR A 23 7.42 2.69 5.94
N GLY A 24 8.57 3.00 6.51
CA GLY A 24 8.93 2.61 7.88
C GLY A 24 8.37 3.53 8.96
N GLU A 25 8.55 4.85 8.82
CA GLU A 25 8.18 5.80 9.86
C GLU A 25 6.75 6.32 9.68
N THR A 26 6.36 6.69 8.45
CA THR A 26 5.01 7.25 8.20
C THR A 26 3.95 6.17 8.15
N LEU A 27 4.17 5.06 7.46
CA LEU A 27 3.22 3.94 7.39
C LEU A 27 3.41 2.91 8.50
N GLY A 28 4.44 3.04 9.35
CA GLY A 28 4.70 2.13 10.46
C GLY A 28 5.06 0.69 10.04
N TRP A 29 5.45 0.48 8.79
CA TRP A 29 5.76 -0.87 8.32
C TRP A 29 7.14 -1.31 8.78
N ARG A 30 7.23 -2.47 9.43
CA ARG A 30 8.48 -2.97 10.01
C ARG A 30 9.53 -3.22 8.93
N GLU A 31 10.63 -2.46 8.99
CA GLU A 31 11.78 -2.68 8.13
C GLU A 31 12.56 -3.93 8.57
N ILE A 32 12.99 -4.72 7.59
CA ILE A 32 13.95 -5.80 7.73
C ILE A 32 15.28 -5.27 7.20
N THR A 33 16.28 -5.18 8.07
CA THR A 33 17.63 -4.76 7.66
C THR A 33 18.24 -5.81 6.73
N PRO A 34 18.60 -5.48 5.49
CA PRO A 34 19.34 -6.39 4.65
C PRO A 34 20.68 -6.75 5.33
N GLY A 35 21.08 -8.02 5.21
CA GLY A 35 22.41 -8.44 5.65
C GLY A 35 23.52 -7.71 4.87
N GLU A 36 24.74 -7.67 5.43
CA GLU A 36 25.90 -7.10 4.75
C GLU A 36 26.17 -7.84 3.42
N GLY A 37 26.56 -7.09 2.38
CA GLY A 37 27.10 -7.69 1.14
C GLY A 37 26.11 -7.87 -0.02
N ILE A 38 24.90 -7.27 0.02
CA ILE A 38 23.95 -7.39 -1.11
C ILE A 38 24.32 -6.56 -2.36
N GLY A 39 25.42 -5.85 -2.39
CA GLY A 39 25.95 -5.18 -3.60
C GLY A 39 25.08 -4.08 -4.23
N PHE A 40 23.90 -3.76 -3.67
CA PHE A 40 22.99 -2.70 -4.11
C PHE A 40 22.24 -2.08 -2.92
N SER A 41 21.78 -0.84 -3.09
CA SER A 41 21.04 -0.12 -2.05
C SER A 41 19.57 -0.59 -2.05
N ALA A 42 19.14 -1.22 -0.96
CA ALA A 42 17.79 -1.75 -0.83
C ALA A 42 17.26 -1.67 0.61
N ALA A 43 15.95 -1.73 0.76
CA ALA A 43 15.25 -1.91 2.03
C ALA A 43 14.07 -2.86 1.84
N ALA A 44 13.85 -3.74 2.81
CA ALA A 44 12.74 -4.68 2.80
C ALA A 44 11.81 -4.43 3.99
N PHE A 45 10.52 -4.69 3.80
CA PHE A 45 9.49 -4.49 4.83
C PHE A 45 8.61 -5.74 4.94
N SER A 46 8.17 -6.06 6.17
CA SER A 46 7.28 -7.18 6.42
C SER A 46 6.36 -6.93 7.61
N SER A 47 5.09 -7.34 7.45
CA SER A 47 4.13 -7.46 8.54
C SER A 47 4.38 -8.72 9.40
N GLY A 48 5.24 -9.63 8.96
CA GLY A 48 5.48 -10.94 9.55
C GLY A 48 4.76 -12.08 8.86
N ARG A 49 3.96 -11.80 7.81
CA ARG A 49 3.26 -12.83 7.04
C ARG A 49 4.24 -13.65 6.19
N THR A 50 5.26 -13.02 5.64
CA THR A 50 6.31 -13.68 4.85
C THR A 50 7.66 -13.02 5.10
N HIS A 51 8.74 -13.55 4.49
CA HIS A 51 10.11 -13.01 4.63
C HIS A 51 10.21 -11.52 4.27
N HIS A 52 9.47 -11.04 3.29
CA HIS A 52 9.22 -9.62 2.99
C HIS A 52 7.99 -9.51 2.08
N GLU A 53 7.26 -8.43 2.21
CA GLU A 53 6.10 -8.13 1.37
C GLU A 53 6.39 -6.97 0.43
N LEU A 54 7.30 -6.08 0.82
CA LEU A 54 7.80 -5.00 -0.02
C LEU A 54 9.33 -5.01 -0.03
N LEU A 55 9.93 -4.89 -1.22
CA LEU A 55 11.35 -4.62 -1.41
C LEU A 55 11.51 -3.32 -2.21
N LEU A 56 12.29 -2.40 -1.68
CA LEU A 56 12.70 -1.17 -2.36
C LEU A 56 14.12 -1.34 -2.86
N ILE A 57 14.37 -0.99 -4.12
CA ILE A 57 15.71 -0.99 -4.73
C ILE A 57 15.99 0.40 -5.30
N GLU A 58 17.07 1.03 -4.86
CA GLU A 58 17.47 2.34 -5.38
C GLU A 58 18.04 2.22 -6.80
N VAL A 59 17.46 3.02 -7.71
CA VAL A 59 17.93 3.13 -9.10
C VAL A 59 18.17 4.58 -9.44
N ARG A 60 19.44 4.95 -9.56
CA ARG A 60 19.84 6.32 -9.91
C ARG A 60 19.53 6.61 -11.37
N GLY A 61 18.99 7.79 -11.63
CA GLY A 61 18.65 8.21 -12.99
C GLY A 61 17.45 7.47 -13.61
N ALA A 62 16.66 6.78 -12.82
CA ALA A 62 15.42 6.17 -13.30
C ALA A 62 14.43 7.24 -13.79
N ALA A 63 13.69 6.93 -14.86
CA ALA A 63 12.60 7.77 -15.32
C ALA A 63 11.48 7.81 -14.27
N ALA A 64 10.89 8.98 -14.09
CA ALA A 64 9.71 9.11 -13.25
C ALA A 64 8.53 8.29 -13.80
N LEU A 65 7.62 7.88 -12.91
CA LEU A 65 6.38 7.23 -13.33
C LEU A 65 5.57 8.18 -14.21
N PRO A 66 5.09 7.72 -15.39
CA PRO A 66 4.19 8.50 -16.22
C PRO A 66 2.90 8.83 -15.44
N ARG A 67 2.40 10.04 -15.62
CA ARG A 67 1.09 10.43 -15.06
C ARG A 67 -0.05 9.88 -15.87
N GLY A 68 -1.20 9.69 -15.22
CA GLY A 68 -2.43 9.24 -15.85
C GLY A 68 -2.52 7.73 -16.03
N ARG A 69 -3.55 7.29 -16.80
CA ARG A 69 -3.79 5.86 -17.03
C ARG A 69 -2.67 5.26 -17.86
N ARG A 70 -2.08 4.16 -17.37
CA ARG A 70 -1.02 3.41 -18.03
C ARG A 70 -1.21 1.92 -17.79
N LEU A 71 -0.59 1.12 -18.63
CA LEU A 71 -0.46 -0.33 -18.39
C LEU A 71 0.51 -0.58 -17.23
N GLY A 72 0.29 -1.66 -16.51
CA GLY A 72 1.12 -2.07 -15.37
C GLY A 72 0.40 -1.95 -14.03
N LEU A 73 1.15 -1.81 -12.97
CA LEU A 73 0.58 -1.64 -11.63
C LEU A 73 -0.17 -0.32 -11.55
N TYR A 74 -1.46 -0.38 -11.20
CA TYR A 74 -2.27 0.79 -10.91
C TYR A 74 -2.01 1.24 -9.46
N HIS A 75 -2.36 0.41 -8.49
CA HIS A 75 -2.05 0.58 -7.08
C HIS A 75 -1.84 -0.77 -6.42
N PHE A 76 -1.43 -0.77 -5.18
CA PHE A 76 -1.46 -1.94 -4.31
C PHE A 76 -2.10 -1.59 -2.97
N GLY A 77 -2.83 -2.57 -2.41
CA GLY A 77 -3.57 -2.40 -1.16
C GLY A 77 -2.76 -2.85 0.05
N LEU A 78 -2.81 -2.04 1.11
CA LEU A 78 -2.28 -2.35 2.43
C LEU A 78 -3.43 -2.35 3.43
N LYS A 79 -3.69 -3.49 4.06
CA LYS A 79 -4.66 -3.56 5.15
C LYS A 79 -4.06 -2.93 6.41
N ILE A 80 -4.74 -1.92 6.96
CA ILE A 80 -4.25 -1.17 8.12
C ILE A 80 -5.11 -1.36 9.37
N GLY A 81 -6.29 -1.99 9.24
CA GLY A 81 -7.19 -2.19 10.37
C GLY A 81 -8.48 -2.91 9.98
N GLU A 82 -9.46 -2.86 10.88
CA GLU A 82 -10.79 -3.49 10.75
C GLU A 82 -11.94 -2.55 11.14
N THR A 83 -11.64 -1.30 11.54
CA THR A 83 -12.62 -0.33 12.01
C THR A 83 -12.45 1.04 11.37
N ASP A 84 -13.55 1.78 11.22
CA ASP A 84 -13.51 3.15 10.71
C ASP A 84 -12.70 4.09 11.62
N ASP A 85 -12.60 3.79 12.92
CA ASP A 85 -11.79 4.60 13.84
C ASP A 85 -10.30 4.47 13.51
N GLU A 86 -9.80 3.25 13.23
CA GLU A 86 -8.42 3.04 12.76
C GLU A 86 -8.16 3.78 11.44
N LEU A 87 -9.14 3.81 10.54
CA LEU A 87 -9.01 4.53 9.27
C LEU A 87 -9.01 6.06 9.48
N ARG A 88 -9.77 6.59 10.47
CA ARG A 88 -9.72 8.00 10.88
C ARG A 88 -8.38 8.37 11.51
N GLU A 89 -7.86 7.51 12.39
CA GLU A 89 -6.53 7.68 12.99
C GLU A 89 -5.46 7.75 11.89
N ALA A 90 -5.46 6.80 10.95
CA ALA A 90 -4.54 6.80 9.81
C ALA A 90 -4.66 8.08 8.96
N ARG A 91 -5.88 8.56 8.71
CA ARG A 91 -6.11 9.85 8.02
C ARG A 91 -5.42 11.01 8.74
N ASP A 92 -5.58 11.07 10.06
CA ASP A 92 -5.06 12.17 10.87
C ASP A 92 -3.52 12.09 10.99
N GLU A 93 -2.96 10.88 11.10
CA GLU A 93 -1.51 10.63 11.07
C GLU A 93 -0.88 11.02 9.71
N LEU A 94 -1.52 10.65 8.60
CA LEU A 94 -1.10 11.04 7.26
C LEU A 94 -1.10 12.56 7.09
N ALA A 95 -2.16 13.23 7.59
CA ALA A 95 -2.24 14.69 7.54
C ALA A 95 -1.14 15.34 8.37
N ALA A 96 -0.85 14.83 9.57
CA ALA A 96 0.24 15.31 10.42
C ALA A 96 1.62 15.08 9.79
N ALA A 97 1.80 14.00 9.04
CA ALA A 97 3.02 13.71 8.27
C ALA A 97 3.11 14.47 6.93
N GLY A 98 2.11 15.28 6.59
CA GLY A 98 2.06 16.03 5.33
C GLY A 98 1.84 15.16 4.09
N VAL A 99 1.30 13.95 4.26
CA VAL A 99 0.95 13.05 3.16
C VAL A 99 -0.43 13.41 2.63
N ARG A 100 -0.51 13.66 1.33
CA ARG A 100 -1.77 14.02 0.68
C ARG A 100 -2.61 12.78 0.41
N ILE A 101 -3.85 12.78 0.89
CA ILE A 101 -4.86 11.80 0.51
C ILE A 101 -5.46 12.22 -0.83
N VAL A 102 -5.38 11.35 -1.82
CA VAL A 102 -5.85 11.60 -3.19
C VAL A 102 -7.25 11.03 -3.46
N GLY A 103 -7.74 10.18 -2.58
CA GLY A 103 -9.10 9.61 -2.65
C GLY A 103 -9.52 8.96 -1.35
N ALA A 104 -10.83 8.82 -1.16
CA ALA A 104 -11.43 8.05 -0.07
C ALA A 104 -12.70 7.36 -0.61
N THR A 105 -12.80 6.04 -0.43
CA THR A 105 -13.82 5.23 -1.12
C THR A 105 -14.38 4.16 -0.21
N ASP A 106 -15.70 4.01 -0.25
CA ASP A 106 -16.44 2.87 0.28
C ASP A 106 -16.68 1.88 -0.87
N HIS A 107 -16.13 0.67 -0.74
CA HIS A 107 -16.29 -0.44 -1.68
C HIS A 107 -17.31 -1.49 -1.18
N GLY A 108 -18.09 -1.17 -0.14
CA GLY A 108 -19.09 -2.05 0.44
C GLY A 108 -18.52 -3.11 1.40
N VAL A 109 -17.42 -3.74 1.07
CA VAL A 109 -16.73 -4.72 1.93
C VAL A 109 -15.44 -4.18 2.52
N THR A 110 -14.93 -3.07 1.98
CA THR A 110 -13.76 -2.34 2.48
C THR A 110 -14.02 -0.84 2.44
N HIS A 111 -13.41 -0.11 3.39
CA HIS A 111 -13.27 1.34 3.33
C HIS A 111 -11.80 1.69 3.12
N SER A 112 -11.53 2.64 2.24
CA SER A 112 -10.19 2.88 1.73
C SER A 112 -9.82 4.36 1.65
N LEU A 113 -8.55 4.66 1.97
CA LEU A 113 -7.88 5.93 1.66
C LEU A 113 -6.83 5.66 0.58
N TYR A 114 -6.70 6.56 -0.37
CA TYR A 114 -5.67 6.50 -1.41
C TYR A 114 -4.64 7.58 -1.20
N ILE A 115 -3.37 7.21 -1.25
CA ILE A 115 -2.21 8.09 -1.11
C ILE A 115 -1.19 7.80 -2.20
N GLU A 116 -0.18 8.66 -2.34
CA GLU A 116 0.96 8.42 -3.22
C GLU A 116 2.24 8.29 -2.39
N ASP A 117 3.08 7.32 -2.72
CA ASP A 117 4.42 7.20 -2.17
C ASP A 117 5.37 8.29 -2.74
N PRO A 118 6.61 8.42 -2.22
CA PRO A 118 7.58 9.39 -2.75
C PRO A 118 7.95 9.23 -4.23
N GLY A 119 7.72 8.04 -4.80
CA GLY A 119 7.95 7.72 -6.21
C GLY A 119 6.74 7.99 -7.10
N GLY A 120 5.57 8.27 -6.51
CA GLY A 120 4.30 8.46 -7.22
C GLY A 120 3.54 7.15 -7.47
N ASN A 121 3.86 6.05 -6.75
CA ASN A 121 3.03 4.87 -6.73
C ASN A 121 1.79 5.14 -5.88
N GLU A 122 0.62 4.81 -6.41
CA GLU A 122 -0.62 4.88 -5.65
C GLU A 122 -0.73 3.69 -4.69
N ILE A 123 -1.12 3.96 -3.45
CA ILE A 123 -1.31 2.99 -2.38
C ILE A 123 -2.73 3.14 -1.86
N GLU A 124 -3.44 2.03 -1.76
CA GLU A 124 -4.72 1.92 -1.08
C GLU A 124 -4.47 1.47 0.37
N LEU A 125 -4.77 2.31 1.34
CA LEU A 125 -4.82 1.94 2.75
C LEU A 125 -6.25 1.57 3.09
N TYR A 126 -6.51 0.32 3.48
CA TYR A 126 -7.88 -0.15 3.65
C TYR A 126 -8.13 -0.91 4.94
N ILE A 127 -9.39 -0.97 5.31
CA ILE A 127 -9.95 -1.81 6.36
C ILE A 127 -11.00 -2.74 5.77
N ASP A 128 -11.16 -3.93 6.34
CA ASP A 128 -12.29 -4.82 6.06
C ASP A 128 -13.47 -4.43 6.96
N VAL A 129 -14.60 -4.01 6.38
CA VAL A 129 -15.81 -3.66 7.15
C VAL A 129 -16.83 -4.79 7.23
N GLN A 130 -16.78 -5.74 6.30
CA GLN A 130 -17.68 -6.91 6.26
C GLN A 130 -16.94 -8.19 5.84
N PRO A 131 -15.94 -8.65 6.61
CA PRO A 131 -15.07 -9.75 6.19
C PRO A 131 -15.82 -11.09 6.00
N ALA A 132 -16.94 -11.31 6.67
CA ALA A 132 -17.74 -12.53 6.47
C ALA A 132 -18.30 -12.62 5.04
N ARG A 133 -18.77 -11.50 4.47
CA ARG A 133 -19.38 -11.48 3.14
C ARG A 133 -18.44 -11.95 2.05
N TRP A 134 -17.21 -11.39 2.00
CA TRP A 134 -16.27 -11.75 0.94
C TRP A 134 -15.61 -13.12 1.18
N LYS A 135 -15.60 -13.62 2.44
CA LYS A 135 -15.14 -15.00 2.75
C LYS A 135 -16.15 -16.03 2.28
N GLU A 136 -17.44 -15.74 2.36
CA GLU A 136 -18.51 -16.61 1.86
C GLU A 136 -18.64 -16.53 0.34
N ASP A 137 -18.61 -15.33 -0.22
CA ASP A 137 -18.70 -15.07 -1.66
C ASP A 137 -17.66 -14.03 -2.10
N PRO A 138 -16.50 -14.46 -2.60
CA PRO A 138 -15.50 -13.53 -3.15
C PRO A 138 -16.01 -12.68 -4.31
N GLY A 139 -17.08 -13.10 -4.99
CA GLY A 139 -17.73 -12.34 -6.07
C GLY A 139 -18.48 -11.10 -5.60
N VAL A 140 -18.74 -10.97 -4.31
CA VAL A 140 -19.47 -9.81 -3.73
C VAL A 140 -18.80 -8.46 -4.05
N MET A 141 -17.49 -8.43 -4.25
CA MET A 141 -16.74 -7.23 -4.69
C MET A 141 -17.23 -6.66 -6.02
N PHE A 142 -17.82 -7.51 -6.87
CA PHE A 142 -18.30 -7.12 -8.20
C PHE A 142 -19.84 -7.05 -8.30
N SER A 143 -20.55 -7.47 -7.25
CA SER A 143 -22.02 -7.51 -7.24
C SER A 143 -22.69 -6.24 -6.73
N ASP A 144 -21.97 -5.45 -5.93
CA ASP A 144 -22.42 -4.11 -5.54
C ASP A 144 -21.66 -3.11 -6.43
N PRO A 145 -22.34 -2.32 -7.28
CA PRO A 145 -21.63 -1.38 -8.10
C PRO A 145 -21.04 -0.34 -7.19
N VAL A 146 -19.68 -0.43 -6.87
CA VAL A 146 -19.25 0.83 -6.71
C VAL A 146 -18.35 1.29 -5.64
N ALA A 147 -17.44 2.01 -6.06
CA ALA A 147 -16.73 3.07 -5.40
C ALA A 147 -17.71 4.22 -5.04
N ARG A 148 -18.15 4.28 -3.79
CA ARG A 148 -18.91 5.44 -3.26
C ARG A 148 -17.93 6.39 -2.54
N PRO A 149 -18.16 7.71 -2.54
CA PRO A 149 -17.38 8.62 -1.72
C PRO A 149 -17.48 8.24 -0.24
N LEU A 150 -16.36 7.94 0.39
CA LEU A 150 -16.29 7.68 1.83
C LEU A 150 -16.17 9.02 2.58
N ARG A 151 -16.97 9.18 3.61
CA ARG A 151 -16.89 10.29 4.57
C ARG A 151 -16.52 9.74 5.94
N LEU A 152 -15.32 10.04 6.38
CA LEU A 152 -14.76 9.66 7.68
C LEU A 152 -14.91 10.78 8.72
#